data_32295466d2da498b8351947afcbc5749
#
_entry.id   32295466d2da498b8351947afcbc5749
#
_cell.length_a   1.000
_cell.length_b   1.000
_cell.length_c   1.000
_cell.angle_alpha   90.00
_cell.angle_beta   90.00
_cell.angle_gamma   90.00
#
_symmetry.space_group_name_H-M   'P 1'
#
loop_
_entity.id
_entity.type
_entity.pdbx_description
1 polymer ?
#
loop_
_entity_poly.entity_id
_entity_poly.type
_entity_poly.pdbx_seq_one_letter_code
_entity_poly.pdbx_strand_id
1 'polypeptide(L)'
;MAGKFELYTDKKGEFRFRLKAGNGQIILASEGYKRKASALNGIESVRKNSGDDNRFERKETKAGKSMFNLKATNGQVIGTSESYESTSSRENGVASVAKNAPDAKLDDQTA
;
A
#
# COMPACT_ATOMS: atom_id res chain seq x y z
N MET A 1 16.79 -4.12 -4.69
CA MET A 1 16.06 -5.26 -4.13
C MET A 1 14.56 -4.98 -4.21
N ALA A 2 13.80 -6.01 -4.54
CA ALA A 2 12.35 -5.89 -4.53
C ALA A 2 11.85 -5.76 -3.09
N GLY A 3 10.73 -5.08 -2.92
CA GLY A 3 10.08 -5.00 -1.62
C GLY A 3 9.34 -6.27 -1.26
N LYS A 4 8.52 -6.19 -0.23
CA LYS A 4 7.68 -7.32 0.15
C LYS A 4 6.34 -6.85 0.70
N PHE A 5 5.32 -7.66 0.50
CA PHE A 5 4.03 -7.51 1.17
C PHE A 5 4.06 -8.35 2.44
N GLU A 6 3.76 -7.73 3.57
CA GLU A 6 3.57 -8.46 4.82
C GLU A 6 2.07 -8.58 5.08
N LEU A 7 1.58 -9.81 5.17
CA LEU A 7 0.19 -10.10 5.51
C LEU A 7 0.14 -10.53 6.97
N TYR A 8 -0.67 -9.85 7.76
CA TYR A 8 -0.72 -10.09 9.20
C TYR A 8 -2.15 -9.89 9.72
N THR A 9 -2.38 -10.26 10.97
CA THR A 9 -3.67 -9.98 11.64
C THR A 9 -3.45 -8.87 12.66
N ASP A 10 -4.45 -7.98 12.77
CA ASP A 10 -4.40 -6.90 13.75
C ASP A 10 -5.03 -7.34 15.08
N LYS A 11 -5.13 -6.40 16.03
CA LYS A 11 -5.67 -6.68 17.36
C LYS A 11 -7.13 -7.12 17.35
N LYS A 12 -7.87 -6.73 16.31
CA LYS A 12 -9.28 -7.11 16.14
C LYS A 12 -9.44 -8.45 15.44
N GLY A 13 -8.35 -9.08 15.03
CA GLY A 13 -8.38 -10.32 14.26
C GLY A 13 -8.65 -10.12 12.78
N GLU A 14 -8.61 -8.90 12.28
CA GLU A 14 -8.77 -8.63 10.86
C GLU A 14 -7.45 -8.79 10.13
N PHE A 15 -7.54 -9.20 8.86
CA PHE A 15 -6.35 -9.37 8.02
C PHE A 15 -5.98 -8.04 7.39
N ARG A 16 -4.70 -7.69 7.50
CA ARG A 16 -4.14 -6.47 6.91
C ARG A 16 -2.87 -6.81 6.16
N PHE A 17 -2.52 -5.97 5.22
CA PHE A 17 -1.22 -6.07 4.57
C PHE A 17 -0.56 -4.71 4.52
N ARG A 18 0.76 -4.73 4.40
CA ARG A 18 1.55 -3.54 4.17
C ARG A 18 2.63 -3.88 3.16
N LEU A 19 2.98 -2.89 2.35
CA LEU A 19 4.06 -3.02 1.38
C LEU A 19 5.28 -2.32 1.93
N LYS A 20 6.38 -3.05 1.99
CA LYS A 20 7.68 -2.49 2.36
C LYS A 20 8.56 -2.36 1.14
N ALA A 21 9.30 -1.25 1.07
CA ALA A 21 10.34 -1.08 0.07
C ALA A 21 11.55 -1.95 0.40
N GLY A 22 12.49 -2.04 -0.52
CA GLY A 22 13.71 -2.84 -0.33
C GLY A 22 14.53 -2.42 0.88
N ASN A 23 14.40 -1.16 1.33
CA ASN A 23 15.08 -0.66 2.52
C ASN A 23 14.34 -0.95 3.83
N GLY A 24 13.21 -1.66 3.78
CA GLY A 24 12.42 -2.01 4.94
C GLY A 24 11.39 -1.00 5.38
N GLN A 25 11.28 0.14 4.70
CA GLN A 25 10.28 1.15 5.06
C GLN A 25 8.90 0.76 4.55
N ILE A 26 7.88 1.00 5.39
CA ILE A 26 6.48 0.80 4.99
C ILE A 26 6.08 1.95 4.08
N ILE A 27 5.68 1.61 2.85
CA ILE A 27 5.32 2.63 1.84
C ILE A 27 3.83 2.61 1.50
N LEU A 28 3.11 1.57 1.90
CA LEU A 28 1.67 1.46 1.68
C LEU A 28 1.08 0.52 2.72
N ALA A 29 -0.11 0.81 3.20
CA ALA A 29 -0.81 -0.04 4.16
C ALA A 29 -2.28 -0.16 3.78
N SER A 30 -2.85 -1.35 4.02
CA SER A 30 -4.26 -1.59 3.74
C SER A 30 -5.13 -1.29 4.95
N GLU A 31 -6.44 -1.26 4.72
CA GLU A 31 -7.42 -1.34 5.80
C GLU A 31 -7.56 -2.80 6.26
N GLY A 32 -8.39 -3.04 7.27
CA GLY A 32 -8.64 -4.39 7.77
C GLY A 32 -9.67 -5.13 6.92
N TYR A 33 -9.38 -6.39 6.63
CA TYR A 33 -10.28 -7.29 5.93
C TYR A 33 -10.73 -8.41 6.87
N LYS A 34 -11.98 -8.80 6.78
CA LYS A 34 -12.51 -9.87 7.63
C LYS A 34 -12.03 -11.24 7.21
N ARG A 35 -11.66 -11.41 5.94
CA ARG A 35 -11.23 -12.69 5.38
C ARG A 35 -9.83 -12.58 4.80
N LYS A 36 -9.06 -13.64 4.97
CA LYS A 36 -7.71 -13.71 4.39
C LYS A 36 -7.76 -13.61 2.87
N ALA A 37 -8.72 -14.27 2.23
CA ALA A 37 -8.87 -14.22 0.77
C ALA A 37 -9.07 -12.78 0.28
N SER A 38 -9.82 -11.96 1.01
CA SER A 38 -10.04 -10.56 0.65
C SER A 38 -8.74 -9.76 0.74
N ALA A 39 -7.92 -10.00 1.77
CA ALA A 39 -6.62 -9.34 1.91
C ALA A 39 -5.68 -9.75 0.77
N LEU A 40 -5.66 -11.03 0.41
CA LEU A 40 -4.84 -11.51 -0.71
C LEU A 40 -5.28 -10.88 -2.04
N ASN A 41 -6.59 -10.74 -2.26
CA ASN A 41 -7.10 -10.05 -3.44
C ASN A 41 -6.67 -8.57 -3.43
N GLY A 42 -6.63 -7.94 -2.27
CA GLY A 42 -6.14 -6.58 -2.12
C GLY A 42 -4.67 -6.45 -2.53
N ILE A 43 -3.84 -7.40 -2.12
CA ILE A 43 -2.43 -7.43 -2.52
C ILE A 43 -2.30 -7.53 -4.05
N GLU A 44 -3.04 -8.42 -4.68
CA GLU A 44 -3.01 -8.57 -6.14
C GLU A 44 -3.52 -7.30 -6.82
N SER A 45 -4.52 -6.65 -6.25
CA SER A 45 -5.03 -5.38 -6.76
C SER A 45 -3.96 -4.29 -6.71
N VAL A 46 -3.17 -4.23 -5.61
CA VAL A 46 -2.05 -3.30 -5.51
C VAL A 46 -1.03 -3.57 -6.62
N ARG A 47 -0.65 -4.83 -6.81
CA ARG A 47 0.30 -5.19 -7.87
C ARG A 47 -0.18 -4.74 -9.24
N LYS A 48 -1.46 -4.96 -9.51
CA LYS A 48 -2.06 -4.68 -10.81
C LYS A 48 -2.19 -3.19 -11.08
N ASN A 49 -2.56 -2.42 -10.06
CA ASN A 49 -2.88 -1.00 -10.23
C ASN A 49 -1.69 -0.07 -9.99
N SER A 50 -0.64 -0.53 -9.33
CA SER A 50 0.49 0.31 -8.95
C SER A 50 1.28 0.87 -10.14
N GLY A 51 1.17 0.27 -11.30
CA GLY A 51 1.84 0.74 -12.50
C GLY A 51 1.10 1.85 -13.25
N ASP A 52 -0.12 2.17 -12.82
CA ASP A 52 -0.94 3.20 -13.47
C ASP A 52 -1.01 4.44 -12.57
N ASP A 53 -0.35 5.51 -13.00
CA ASP A 53 -0.29 6.75 -12.22
C ASP A 53 -1.67 7.32 -11.90
N ASN A 54 -2.66 7.08 -12.75
CA ASN A 54 -4.02 7.56 -12.55
C ASN A 54 -4.73 6.87 -11.37
N ARG A 55 -4.19 5.76 -10.87
CA ARG A 55 -4.75 5.07 -9.71
C ARG A 55 -4.30 5.66 -8.38
N PHE A 56 -3.29 6.54 -8.40
CA PHE A 56 -2.82 7.21 -7.19
C PHE A 56 -3.58 8.50 -6.97
N GLU A 57 -4.24 8.62 -5.82
CA GLU A 57 -4.93 9.83 -5.42
C GLU A 57 -4.03 10.59 -4.45
N ARG A 58 -3.53 11.74 -4.88
CA ARG A 58 -2.63 12.57 -4.07
C ARG A 58 -3.47 13.53 -3.24
N LYS A 59 -3.22 13.55 -1.93
CA LYS A 59 -4.03 14.33 -0.98
C LYS A 59 -3.15 15.04 0.03
N GLU A 60 -3.75 15.96 0.76
CA GLU A 60 -3.13 16.57 1.93
C GLU A 60 -3.93 16.17 3.16
N THR A 61 -3.22 16.01 4.29
CA THR A 61 -3.86 15.73 5.58
C THR A 61 -4.33 17.04 6.21
N LYS A 62 -5.12 16.93 7.27
CA LYS A 62 -5.56 18.11 8.03
C LYS A 62 -4.39 18.90 8.62
N ALA A 63 -3.28 18.23 8.87
CA ALA A 63 -2.07 18.87 9.39
C ALA A 63 -1.22 19.52 8.29
N GLY A 64 -1.68 19.50 7.05
CA GLY A 64 -0.95 20.09 5.91
C GLY A 64 0.14 19.20 5.36
N LYS A 65 0.18 17.93 5.74
CA LYS A 65 1.16 16.99 5.20
C LYS A 65 0.64 16.34 3.94
N SER A 66 1.56 15.85 3.12
CA SER A 66 1.23 15.21 1.84
C SER A 66 1.09 13.70 2.04
N MET A 67 0.09 13.11 1.38
CA MET A 67 -0.12 11.66 1.40
C MET A 67 -0.74 11.22 0.08
N PHE A 68 -0.87 9.91 -0.12
CA PHE A 68 -1.59 9.38 -1.27
C PHE A 68 -2.33 8.10 -0.91
N ASN A 69 -3.38 7.84 -1.68
CA ASN A 69 -4.08 6.57 -1.68
C ASN A 69 -3.84 5.88 -3.01
N LEU A 70 -3.83 4.56 -3.02
CA LEU A 70 -3.87 3.78 -4.25
C LEU A 70 -5.27 3.21 -4.40
N LYS A 71 -5.88 3.42 -5.56
CA LYS A 71 -7.24 2.99 -5.85
C LYS A 71 -7.26 1.89 -6.89
N ALA A 72 -8.24 0.99 -6.77
CA ALA A 72 -8.54 0.02 -7.81
C ALA A 72 -9.35 0.69 -8.93
N THR A 73 -9.59 -0.03 -10.02
CA THR A 73 -10.34 0.49 -11.17
C THR A 73 -11.78 0.89 -10.81
N ASN A 74 -12.35 0.27 -9.76
CA ASN A 74 -13.70 0.61 -9.30
C ASN A 74 -13.73 1.83 -8.37
N GLY A 75 -12.58 2.49 -8.14
CA GLY A 75 -12.50 3.67 -7.28
C GLY A 75 -12.31 3.39 -5.81
N GLN A 76 -12.28 2.13 -5.39
CA GLN A 76 -12.04 1.79 -3.99
C GLN A 76 -10.58 1.98 -3.60
N VAL A 77 -10.36 2.54 -2.41
CA VAL A 77 -9.01 2.66 -1.86
C VAL A 77 -8.53 1.29 -1.41
N ILE A 78 -7.41 0.84 -1.96
CA ILE A 78 -6.81 -0.46 -1.63
C ILE A 78 -5.55 -0.32 -0.80
N GLY A 79 -5.00 0.89 -0.70
CA GLY A 79 -3.86 1.15 0.16
C GLY A 79 -3.69 2.63 0.39
N THR A 80 -3.08 2.98 1.52
CA THR A 80 -2.85 4.36 1.95
C THR A 80 -1.41 4.51 2.37
N SER A 81 -0.79 5.62 1.97
CA SER A 81 0.59 5.93 2.39
C SER A 81 0.58 6.52 3.80
N GLU A 82 1.77 6.61 4.37
CA GLU A 82 1.97 7.47 5.54
C GLU A 82 2.01 8.94 5.10
N SER A 83 2.09 9.84 6.07
CA SER A 83 2.18 11.29 5.80
C SER A 83 3.62 11.69 5.51
N TYR A 84 3.80 12.50 4.47
CA TYR A 84 5.10 13.04 4.05
C TYR A 84 5.15 14.53 4.31
N GLU A 85 6.34 15.03 4.62
CA GLU A 85 6.55 16.46 4.93
C GLU A 85 6.45 17.35 3.68
N SER A 86 6.66 16.78 2.48
CA SER A 86 6.65 17.57 1.25
C SER A 86 5.99 16.78 0.12
N THR A 87 5.56 17.51 -0.92
CA THR A 87 5.03 16.88 -2.14
C THR A 87 6.11 16.06 -2.84
N SER A 88 7.35 16.54 -2.79
CA SER A 88 8.48 15.81 -3.40
C SER A 88 8.67 14.44 -2.75
N SER A 89 8.61 14.37 -1.41
CA SER A 89 8.71 13.10 -0.68
C SER A 89 7.53 12.18 -1.02
N ARG A 90 6.32 12.75 -1.12
CA ARG A 90 5.14 12.00 -1.52
C ARG A 90 5.31 11.38 -2.90
N GLU A 91 5.82 12.15 -3.87
CA GLU A 91 6.02 11.64 -5.22
C GLU A 91 7.07 10.54 -5.26
N ASN A 92 8.09 10.63 -4.42
CA ASN A 92 9.06 9.54 -4.25
C ASN A 92 8.38 8.28 -3.70
N GLY A 93 7.43 8.46 -2.78
CA GLY A 93 6.64 7.35 -2.24
C GLY A 93 5.79 6.67 -3.30
N VAL A 94 5.11 7.46 -4.15
CA VAL A 94 4.34 6.93 -5.28
C VAL A 94 5.23 6.10 -6.21
N ALA A 95 6.39 6.65 -6.57
CA ALA A 95 7.35 5.95 -7.43
C ALA A 95 7.85 4.66 -6.77
N SER A 96 8.06 4.68 -5.47
CA SER A 96 8.51 3.50 -4.71
C SER A 96 7.46 2.39 -4.75
N VAL A 97 6.19 2.73 -4.59
CA VAL A 97 5.10 1.74 -4.69
C VAL A 97 5.07 1.15 -6.10
N ALA A 98 5.10 2.00 -7.12
CA ALA A 98 5.07 1.55 -8.52
C ALA A 98 6.25 0.62 -8.86
N LYS A 99 7.41 0.90 -8.28
CA LYS A 99 8.61 0.11 -8.51
C LYS A 99 8.61 -1.23 -7.75
N ASN A 100 8.15 -1.22 -6.51
CA ASN A 100 8.28 -2.38 -5.63
C ASN A 100 7.10 -3.35 -5.72
N ALA A 101 5.88 -2.85 -5.89
CA ALA A 101 4.69 -3.70 -5.78
C ALA A 101 4.64 -4.85 -6.78
N PRO A 102 4.95 -4.66 -8.09
CA PRO A 102 4.79 -5.76 -9.05
C PRO A 102 5.64 -6.99 -8.72
N ASP A 103 6.83 -6.78 -8.17
CA ASP A 103 7.79 -7.86 -7.90
C ASP A 103 7.92 -8.20 -6.42
N ALA A 104 7.13 -7.56 -5.57
CA ALA A 104 7.23 -7.76 -4.12
C ALA A 104 6.83 -9.18 -3.76
N LYS A 105 7.60 -9.78 -2.85
CA LYS A 105 7.31 -11.11 -2.34
C LYS A 105 6.24 -11.03 -1.27
N LEU A 106 5.45 -12.09 -1.14
CA LEU A 106 4.45 -12.20 -0.08
C LEU A 106 5.10 -12.85 1.15
N ASP A 107 5.05 -12.14 2.28
CA ASP A 107 5.45 -12.66 3.57
C ASP A 107 4.17 -12.84 4.40
N ASP A 108 3.68 -14.08 4.44
CA ASP A 108 2.43 -14.41 5.13
C ASP A 108 2.73 -14.72 6.59
N GLN A 109 2.39 -13.77 7.45
CA GLN A 109 2.64 -13.87 8.90
C GLN A 109 1.43 -14.41 9.66
N THR A 110 0.38 -14.86 8.94
CA THR A 110 -0.85 -15.37 9.56
C THR A 110 -0.85 -16.88 9.78
N ALA A 111 0.12 -17.56 9.22
CA ALA A 111 0.20 -19.03 9.31
C ALA A 111 0.68 -19.49 10.70
#